data_5af88ce15a2d8b35b93990f8605555b3
#
_entry.id   5af88ce15a2d8b35b93990f8605555b3
#
_cell.length_a   1.000
_cell.length_b   1.000
_cell.length_c   1.000
_cell.angle_alpha   90.00
_cell.angle_beta   90.00
_cell.angle_gamma   90.00
#
_symmetry.space_group_name_H-M   'P 1'
#
loop_
_entity.id
_entity.type
_entity.pdbx_description
1 polymer ?
#
loop_
_entity_poly.entity_id
_entity_poly.type
_entity_poly.pdbx_seq_one_letter_code
_entity_poly.pdbx_strand_id
1 'polypeptide(L)'
;YGGAILRKKRGVEPKIEKRQLEHYEEKKAIGQRAVDLVEDGEVIAIDLGTTTREFARALVGKKRRLTVITNSIPIALDLSVDENIRVIMVGGEVRKNELSVSGNIADENMRYFQTDKIFLGVGGLTEKFGITDYHVEETPFRRIGVSRTQKVIALADHSKFGVTAMNQVCSLEQIDALVTDRQADKNLIGRLKAKGMKVYLA
;
A
#
# COMPACT_ATOMS: atom_id res chain seq x y z
N TYR A 1 -21.37 31.89 6.06
CA TYR A 1 -20.91 30.82 6.95
C TYR A 1 -19.67 30.21 6.34
N GLY A 2 -18.46 30.59 6.83
CA GLY A 2 -17.20 30.06 6.40
C GLY A 2 -16.89 28.76 7.12
N GLY A 3 -17.04 27.60 6.46
CA GLY A 3 -16.57 26.33 6.96
C GLY A 3 -15.05 26.29 6.93
N ALA A 4 -14.39 26.19 8.08
CA ALA A 4 -12.96 25.98 8.17
C ALA A 4 -12.64 24.55 7.68
N ILE A 5 -12.09 24.43 6.48
CA ILE A 5 -11.51 23.16 6.04
C ILE A 5 -10.24 22.94 6.87
N LEU A 6 -10.26 21.99 7.78
CA LEU A 6 -9.07 21.53 8.49
C LEU A 6 -8.05 21.01 7.46
N ARG A 7 -7.08 21.86 7.10
CA ARG A 7 -5.94 21.43 6.27
C ARG A 7 -5.19 20.33 7.03
N LYS A 8 -5.30 19.08 6.58
CA LYS A 8 -4.47 17.98 7.11
C LYS A 8 -3.01 18.40 7.02
N LYS A 9 -2.31 18.46 8.16
CA LYS A 9 -0.89 18.83 8.20
C LYS A 9 -0.06 17.76 7.48
N ARG A 10 0.74 18.14 6.51
CA ARG A 10 1.52 17.22 5.65
C ARG A 10 2.48 16.30 6.39
N GLY A 11 2.98 16.71 7.56
CA GLY A 11 3.94 15.96 8.37
C GLY A 11 3.34 15.24 9.57
N VAL A 12 2.00 15.14 9.68
CA VAL A 12 1.35 14.48 10.83
C VAL A 12 0.48 13.35 10.33
N GLU A 13 0.96 12.14 10.53
CA GLU A 13 0.18 10.93 10.27
C GLU A 13 -0.84 10.69 11.41
N PRO A 14 -2.09 10.35 11.11
CA PRO A 14 -3.03 9.90 12.14
C PRO A 14 -2.54 8.60 12.79
N LYS A 15 -2.77 8.44 14.09
CA LYS A 15 -2.38 7.24 14.84
C LYS A 15 -2.93 5.97 14.20
N ILE A 16 -2.17 4.87 14.28
CA ILE A 16 -2.54 3.58 13.66
C ILE A 16 -3.89 3.06 14.16
N GLU A 17 -4.18 3.20 15.47
CA GLU A 17 -5.44 2.74 16.05
C GLU A 17 -6.63 3.45 15.40
N LYS A 18 -6.51 4.75 15.16
CA LYS A 18 -7.53 5.53 14.46
C LYS A 18 -7.65 5.10 13.00
N ARG A 19 -6.52 4.95 12.29
CA ARG A 19 -6.50 4.53 10.89
C ARG A 19 -7.04 3.12 10.69
N GLN A 20 -6.91 2.21 11.67
CA GLN A 20 -7.49 0.87 11.61
C GLN A 20 -9.02 0.89 11.61
N LEU A 21 -9.62 1.81 12.38
CA LEU A 21 -11.08 1.92 12.51
C LEU A 21 -11.72 2.75 11.39
N GLU A 22 -11.03 3.81 10.93
CA GLU A 22 -11.54 4.67 9.86
C GLU A 22 -11.62 3.91 8.53
N HIS A 23 -12.78 3.94 7.88
CA HIS A 23 -13.04 3.30 6.59
C HIS A 23 -12.70 1.80 6.57
N TYR A 24 -13.01 1.09 7.67
CA TYR A 24 -12.66 -0.31 7.82
C TYR A 24 -13.31 -1.20 6.76
N GLU A 25 -14.61 -1.03 6.49
CA GLU A 25 -15.33 -1.84 5.49
C GLU A 25 -14.82 -1.57 4.07
N GLU A 26 -14.48 -0.32 3.74
CA GLU A 26 -13.88 0.04 2.47
C GLU A 26 -12.50 -0.63 2.30
N LYS A 27 -11.66 -0.60 3.32
CA LYS A 27 -10.34 -1.27 3.28
C LYS A 27 -10.44 -2.77 3.13
N LYS A 28 -11.41 -3.38 3.81
CA LYS A 28 -11.69 -4.81 3.70
C LYS A 28 -12.15 -5.17 2.28
N ALA A 29 -13.08 -4.40 1.70
CA ALA A 29 -13.53 -4.58 0.33
C ALA A 29 -12.38 -4.41 -0.67
N ILE A 30 -11.54 -3.36 -0.50
CA ILE A 30 -10.34 -3.12 -1.30
C ILE A 30 -9.39 -4.31 -1.21
N GLY A 31 -9.13 -4.81 0.01
CA GLY A 31 -8.29 -5.98 0.23
C GLY A 31 -8.80 -7.22 -0.50
N GLN A 32 -10.09 -7.53 -0.39
CA GLN A 32 -10.73 -8.64 -1.08
C GLN A 32 -10.63 -8.49 -2.61
N ARG A 33 -10.88 -7.29 -3.13
CA ARG A 33 -10.77 -7.01 -4.57
C ARG A 33 -9.34 -7.14 -5.09
N ALA A 34 -8.35 -6.76 -4.29
CA ALA A 34 -6.93 -6.85 -4.65
C ALA A 34 -6.44 -8.30 -4.79
N VAL A 35 -7.05 -9.27 -4.10
CA VAL A 35 -6.73 -10.70 -4.25
C VAL A 35 -6.89 -11.19 -5.69
N ASP A 36 -7.86 -10.65 -6.44
CA ASP A 36 -8.08 -11.02 -7.84
C ASP A 36 -6.93 -10.61 -8.77
N LEU A 37 -6.06 -9.70 -8.30
CA LEU A 37 -4.89 -9.23 -9.05
C LEU A 37 -3.64 -10.07 -8.79
N VAL A 38 -3.70 -11.08 -7.94
CA VAL A 38 -2.59 -11.99 -7.62
C VAL A 38 -2.82 -13.33 -8.30
N GLU A 39 -1.74 -13.90 -8.86
CA GLU A 39 -1.75 -15.23 -9.47
C GLU A 39 -0.96 -16.23 -8.60
N ASP A 40 -1.27 -17.51 -8.74
CA ASP A 40 -0.52 -18.57 -8.05
C ASP A 40 0.95 -18.59 -8.49
N GLY A 41 1.85 -18.76 -7.54
CA GLY A 41 3.28 -18.84 -7.81
C GLY A 41 4.02 -17.52 -7.93
N GLU A 42 3.34 -16.37 -7.83
CA GLU A 42 3.97 -15.05 -7.91
C GLU A 42 4.85 -14.74 -6.69
N VAL A 43 5.81 -13.86 -6.92
CA VAL A 43 6.59 -13.17 -5.90
C VAL A 43 6.08 -11.75 -5.78
N ILE A 44 5.43 -11.41 -4.67
CA ILE A 44 4.87 -10.08 -4.46
C ILE A 44 5.50 -9.36 -3.27
N ALA A 45 5.56 -8.04 -3.33
CA ALA A 45 5.85 -7.22 -2.16
C ALA A 45 4.56 -6.62 -1.61
N ILE A 46 4.39 -6.62 -0.28
CA ILE A 46 3.28 -5.97 0.40
C ILE A 46 3.85 -4.97 1.41
N ASP A 47 3.59 -3.69 1.14
CA ASP A 47 3.97 -2.59 2.00
C ASP A 47 3.14 -2.54 3.29
N LEU A 48 3.66 -1.90 4.31
CA LEU A 48 2.93 -1.65 5.56
C LEU A 48 1.67 -0.80 5.32
N GLY A 49 0.67 -0.97 6.17
CA GLY A 49 -0.52 -0.14 6.16
C GLY A 49 -1.79 -0.88 6.58
N THR A 50 -2.82 -0.13 6.95
CA THR A 50 -4.08 -0.75 7.39
C THR A 50 -4.86 -1.36 6.22
N THR A 51 -4.80 -0.78 5.02
CA THR A 51 -5.45 -1.32 3.82
C THR A 51 -4.70 -2.53 3.27
N THR A 52 -3.36 -2.45 3.22
CA THR A 52 -2.50 -3.56 2.78
C THR A 52 -2.57 -4.75 3.74
N ARG A 53 -2.82 -4.52 5.03
CA ARG A 53 -3.07 -5.58 6.00
C ARG A 53 -4.38 -6.30 5.74
N GLU A 54 -5.46 -5.59 5.41
CA GLU A 54 -6.74 -6.23 5.03
C GLU A 54 -6.59 -7.04 3.73
N PHE A 55 -5.77 -6.57 2.78
CA PHE A 55 -5.40 -7.36 1.61
C PHE A 55 -4.62 -8.63 1.99
N ALA A 56 -3.63 -8.53 2.85
CA ALA A 56 -2.87 -9.70 3.33
C ALA A 56 -3.77 -10.74 3.99
N ARG A 57 -4.68 -10.31 4.86
CA ARG A 57 -5.69 -11.20 5.47
C ARG A 57 -6.60 -11.88 4.44
N ALA A 58 -6.98 -11.14 3.41
CA ALA A 58 -7.83 -11.67 2.34
C ALA A 58 -7.09 -12.69 1.45
N LEU A 59 -5.74 -12.68 1.41
CA LEU A 59 -4.94 -13.66 0.66
C LEU A 59 -4.92 -15.05 1.31
N VAL A 60 -5.07 -15.15 2.63
CA VAL A 60 -5.00 -16.41 3.37
C VAL A 60 -6.00 -17.43 2.82
N GLY A 61 -5.52 -18.61 2.43
CA GLY A 61 -6.33 -19.68 1.85
C GLY A 61 -6.80 -19.42 0.41
N LYS A 62 -6.33 -18.37 -0.26
CA LYS A 62 -6.80 -17.99 -1.60
C LYS A 62 -5.79 -18.25 -2.72
N LYS A 63 -4.50 -18.31 -2.41
CA LYS A 63 -3.43 -18.45 -3.41
C LYS A 63 -2.48 -19.59 -3.02
N ARG A 64 -1.82 -20.16 -4.02
CA ARG A 64 -0.88 -21.28 -3.83
C ARG A 64 0.52 -20.89 -4.28
N ARG A 65 1.53 -21.38 -3.55
CA ARG A 65 2.95 -21.18 -3.85
C ARG A 65 3.34 -19.69 -3.97
N LEU A 66 2.67 -18.84 -3.21
CA LEU A 66 2.94 -17.41 -3.20
C LEU A 66 4.19 -17.12 -2.37
N THR A 67 5.04 -16.21 -2.82
CA THR A 67 6.10 -15.62 -2.00
C THR A 67 5.77 -14.17 -1.72
N VAL A 68 5.74 -13.78 -0.45
CA VAL A 68 5.43 -12.41 -0.02
C VAL A 68 6.64 -11.81 0.68
N ILE A 69 7.10 -10.66 0.20
CA ILE A 69 8.14 -9.84 0.83
C ILE A 69 7.45 -8.68 1.51
N THR A 70 7.73 -8.43 2.78
CA THR A 70 7.10 -7.33 3.52
C THR A 70 8.03 -6.71 4.56
N ASN A 71 7.79 -5.42 4.83
CA ASN A 71 8.37 -4.67 5.95
C ASN A 71 7.41 -4.56 7.14
N SER A 72 6.24 -5.18 7.09
CA SER A 72 5.20 -5.11 8.13
C SER A 72 5.16 -6.37 8.98
N ILE A 73 5.45 -6.25 10.28
CA ILE A 73 5.36 -7.37 11.24
C ILE A 73 3.92 -7.92 11.31
N PRO A 74 2.85 -7.09 11.42
CA PRO A 74 1.50 -7.61 11.45
C PRO A 74 1.10 -8.37 10.18
N ILE A 75 1.54 -7.93 8.99
CA ILE A 75 1.29 -8.63 7.72
C ILE A 75 2.02 -9.97 7.70
N ALA A 76 3.30 -9.99 8.12
CA ALA A 76 4.06 -11.23 8.19
C ALA A 76 3.39 -12.26 9.11
N LEU A 77 2.90 -11.84 10.27
CA LEU A 77 2.17 -12.71 11.20
C LEU A 77 0.84 -13.20 10.61
N ASP A 78 0.04 -12.29 10.04
CA ASP A 78 -1.27 -12.65 9.44
C ASP A 78 -1.10 -13.67 8.30
N LEU A 79 0.00 -13.61 7.51
CA LEU A 79 0.26 -14.54 6.40
C LEU A 79 0.96 -15.84 6.81
N SER A 80 1.72 -15.84 7.90
CA SER A 80 2.54 -16.98 8.33
C SER A 80 1.73 -18.22 8.74
N VAL A 81 0.42 -18.08 8.88
CA VAL A 81 -0.50 -19.18 9.19
C VAL A 81 -0.86 -20.04 7.97
N ASP A 82 -0.55 -19.56 6.75
CA ASP A 82 -0.87 -20.27 5.50
C ASP A 82 0.38 -20.96 4.93
N GLU A 83 0.38 -22.29 4.91
CA GLU A 83 1.49 -23.11 4.39
C GLU A 83 1.77 -22.89 2.89
N ASN A 84 0.82 -22.35 2.14
CA ASN A 84 0.98 -22.01 0.72
C ASN A 84 1.66 -20.65 0.49
N ILE A 85 1.91 -19.89 1.55
CA ILE A 85 2.53 -18.55 1.49
C ILE A 85 3.90 -18.56 2.17
N ARG A 86 4.95 -18.40 1.38
CA ARG A 86 6.29 -18.15 1.90
C ARG A 86 6.43 -16.67 2.24
N VAL A 87 6.62 -16.35 3.50
CA VAL A 87 6.81 -14.97 3.96
C VAL A 87 8.29 -14.66 4.16
N ILE A 88 8.75 -13.55 3.58
CA ILE A 88 10.09 -13.01 3.75
C ILE A 88 9.97 -11.63 4.41
N MET A 89 10.46 -11.53 5.64
CA MET A 89 10.57 -10.28 6.38
C MET A 89 11.91 -9.63 6.04
N VAL A 90 11.91 -8.36 5.58
CA VAL A 90 13.16 -7.71 5.16
C VAL A 90 14.08 -7.34 6.32
N GLY A 91 13.60 -7.37 7.57
CA GLY A 91 14.40 -6.98 8.74
C GLY A 91 14.59 -5.46 8.83
N GLY A 92 15.35 -5.02 9.84
CA GLY A 92 15.61 -3.60 10.07
C GLY A 92 15.21 -3.12 11.46
N GLU A 93 15.18 -1.80 11.67
CA GLU A 93 14.75 -1.18 12.90
C GLU A 93 13.24 -1.17 13.04
N VAL A 94 12.70 -1.57 14.18
CA VAL A 94 11.26 -1.63 14.43
C VAL A 94 10.72 -0.26 14.81
N ARG A 95 9.79 0.25 14.01
CA ARG A 95 8.97 1.41 14.35
C ARG A 95 7.80 0.97 15.26
N LYS A 96 7.85 1.35 16.53
CA LYS A 96 6.99 0.82 17.60
C LYS A 96 5.48 0.95 17.33
N ASN A 97 5.03 2.09 16.81
CA ASN A 97 3.59 2.34 16.67
C ASN A 97 2.97 1.60 15.46
N GLU A 98 3.72 1.45 14.37
CA GLU A 98 3.25 0.79 13.15
C GLU A 98 3.61 -0.71 13.11
N LEU A 99 4.57 -1.14 13.95
CA LEU A 99 5.18 -2.47 13.88
C LEU A 99 5.70 -2.79 12.47
N SER A 100 6.29 -1.78 11.83
CA SER A 100 7.02 -1.91 10.58
C SER A 100 8.53 -1.94 10.84
N VAL A 101 9.29 -2.45 9.89
CA VAL A 101 10.75 -2.37 9.90
C VAL A 101 11.21 -1.42 8.81
N SER A 102 12.25 -0.63 9.11
CA SER A 102 12.82 0.39 8.22
C SER A 102 14.33 0.55 8.41
N GLY A 103 14.91 1.50 7.72
CA GLY A 103 16.33 1.84 7.78
C GLY A 103 17.18 1.03 6.81
N ASN A 104 18.49 1.28 6.81
CA ASN A 104 19.42 0.77 5.81
C ASN A 104 19.37 -0.75 5.62
N ILE A 105 19.13 -1.52 6.68
CA ILE A 105 19.02 -2.98 6.58
C ILE A 105 17.80 -3.39 5.75
N ALA A 106 16.64 -2.77 6.01
CA ALA A 106 15.42 -3.03 5.25
C ALA A 106 15.59 -2.63 3.79
N ASP A 107 16.20 -1.47 3.53
CA ASP A 107 16.41 -0.91 2.21
C ASP A 107 17.37 -1.77 1.39
N GLU A 108 18.52 -2.16 1.96
CA GLU A 108 19.49 -3.04 1.29
C GLU A 108 18.90 -4.43 1.02
N ASN A 109 18.19 -5.01 1.99
CA ASN A 109 17.56 -6.31 1.78
C ASN A 109 16.50 -6.27 0.68
N MET A 110 15.70 -5.20 0.58
CA MET A 110 14.73 -5.05 -0.52
C MET A 110 15.39 -5.00 -1.90
N ARG A 111 16.63 -4.49 -2.01
CA ARG A 111 17.38 -4.44 -3.29
C ARG A 111 17.70 -5.81 -3.86
N TYR A 112 17.77 -6.86 -3.05
CA TYR A 112 18.05 -8.23 -3.52
C TYR A 112 16.86 -8.90 -4.21
N PHE A 113 15.64 -8.37 -4.01
CA PHE A 113 14.45 -9.01 -4.55
C PHE A 113 14.00 -8.36 -5.86
N GLN A 114 13.47 -9.19 -6.75
CA GLN A 114 12.66 -8.79 -7.90
C GLN A 114 11.25 -9.34 -7.67
N THR A 115 10.24 -8.52 -7.85
CA THR A 115 8.85 -8.91 -7.62
C THR A 115 8.01 -8.78 -8.87
N ASP A 116 6.99 -9.63 -9.00
CA ASP A 116 6.00 -9.50 -10.07
C ASP A 116 5.10 -8.29 -9.81
N LYS A 117 4.73 -8.10 -8.54
CA LYS A 117 3.87 -6.97 -8.13
C LYS A 117 4.29 -6.42 -6.78
N ILE A 118 4.13 -5.12 -6.62
CA ILE A 118 4.15 -4.48 -5.29
C ILE A 118 2.77 -3.90 -5.00
N PHE A 119 2.25 -4.16 -3.80
CA PHE A 119 1.01 -3.58 -3.28
C PHE A 119 1.37 -2.50 -2.27
N LEU A 120 1.11 -1.24 -2.63
CA LEU A 120 1.46 -0.08 -1.84
C LEU A 120 0.28 0.44 -1.02
N GLY A 121 0.51 0.66 0.27
CA GLY A 121 -0.33 1.52 1.10
C GLY A 121 -0.17 2.99 0.68
N VAL A 122 -1.21 3.79 0.84
CA VAL A 122 -1.24 5.17 0.39
C VAL A 122 -1.50 6.12 1.55
N GLY A 123 -0.55 6.98 1.86
CA GLY A 123 -0.72 8.09 2.80
C GLY A 123 -1.52 9.24 2.16
N GLY A 124 -1.26 9.54 0.89
CA GLY A 124 -1.99 10.47 0.06
C GLY A 124 -1.75 10.21 -1.42
N LEU A 125 -2.76 10.48 -2.25
CA LEU A 125 -2.71 10.32 -3.71
C LEU A 125 -3.22 11.58 -4.41
N THR A 126 -2.39 12.15 -5.27
CA THR A 126 -2.76 13.29 -6.12
C THR A 126 -2.23 13.10 -7.54
N GLU A 127 -2.88 13.75 -8.51
CA GLU A 127 -2.41 13.72 -9.91
C GLU A 127 -1.03 14.37 -10.09
N LYS A 128 -0.71 15.36 -9.23
CA LYS A 128 0.55 16.12 -9.31
C LYS A 128 1.74 15.38 -8.71
N PHE A 129 1.53 14.66 -7.59
CA PHE A 129 2.62 14.09 -6.80
C PHE A 129 2.59 12.56 -6.74
N GLY A 130 1.59 11.91 -7.37
CA GLY A 130 1.40 10.46 -7.25
C GLY A 130 1.13 10.03 -5.81
N ILE A 131 1.77 8.96 -5.38
CA ILE A 131 1.69 8.46 -4.00
C ILE A 131 2.66 9.24 -3.12
N THR A 132 2.15 9.73 -1.98
CA THR A 132 2.91 10.41 -0.95
C THR A 132 2.71 9.77 0.42
N ASP A 133 3.72 9.90 1.29
CA ASP A 133 3.73 9.33 2.63
C ASP A 133 4.28 10.31 3.68
N TYR A 134 4.01 10.01 4.96
CA TYR A 134 4.37 10.87 6.09
C TYR A 134 5.79 10.62 6.61
N HIS A 135 6.34 9.40 6.48
CA HIS A 135 7.58 8.97 7.12
C HIS A 135 8.75 8.89 6.14
N VAL A 136 9.82 9.61 6.48
CA VAL A 136 11.04 9.65 5.70
C VAL A 136 11.73 8.29 5.70
N GLU A 137 11.75 7.62 6.84
CA GLU A 137 12.48 6.36 7.04
C GLU A 137 11.85 5.17 6.32
N GLU A 138 10.56 5.24 6.00
CA GLU A 138 9.82 4.16 5.30
C GLU A 138 9.77 4.38 3.78
N THR A 139 9.97 5.61 3.34
CA THR A 139 9.91 5.97 1.92
C THR A 139 10.97 5.29 1.05
N PRO A 140 12.24 5.13 1.48
CA PRO A 140 13.26 4.45 0.67
C PRO A 140 12.90 3.01 0.34
N PHE A 141 12.45 2.21 1.31
CA PHE A 141 11.96 0.84 1.08
C PHE A 141 10.92 0.77 -0.05
N ARG A 142 9.92 1.65 -0.01
CA ARG A 142 8.86 1.72 -1.02
C ARG A 142 9.38 2.10 -2.40
N ARG A 143 10.28 3.11 -2.49
CA ARG A 143 10.93 3.53 -3.75
C ARG A 143 11.74 2.41 -4.36
N ILE A 144 12.50 1.68 -3.55
CA ILE A 144 13.25 0.51 -4.00
C ILE A 144 12.28 -0.55 -4.51
N GLY A 145 11.22 -0.86 -3.76
CA GLY A 145 10.19 -1.80 -4.18
C GLY A 145 9.57 -1.45 -5.53
N VAL A 146 9.22 -0.18 -5.73
CA VAL A 146 8.71 0.33 -7.03
C VAL A 146 9.72 0.13 -8.15
N SER A 147 11.02 0.33 -7.90
CA SER A 147 12.06 0.14 -8.91
C SER A 147 12.41 -1.32 -9.19
N ARG A 148 11.94 -2.25 -8.36
CA ARG A 148 12.26 -3.69 -8.39
C ARG A 148 11.05 -4.57 -8.71
N THR A 149 9.95 -3.99 -9.17
CA THR A 149 8.72 -4.70 -9.49
C THR A 149 8.35 -4.57 -10.96
N GLN A 150 7.59 -5.53 -11.49
CA GLN A 150 7.02 -5.43 -12.83
C GLN A 150 5.75 -4.59 -12.83
N LYS A 151 4.95 -4.59 -11.73
CA LYS A 151 3.71 -3.83 -11.62
C LYS A 151 3.55 -3.21 -10.25
N VAL A 152 3.15 -1.95 -10.24
CA VAL A 152 2.84 -1.18 -9.03
C VAL A 152 1.33 -1.07 -8.86
N ILE A 153 0.81 -1.58 -7.75
CA ILE A 153 -0.61 -1.57 -7.43
C ILE A 153 -0.82 -0.76 -6.15
N ALA A 154 -1.59 0.33 -6.25
CA ALA A 154 -1.96 1.15 -5.12
C ALA A 154 -3.26 0.66 -4.49
N LEU A 155 -3.30 0.57 -3.15
CA LEU A 155 -4.50 0.25 -2.38
C LEU A 155 -4.89 1.48 -1.54
N ALA A 156 -5.97 2.14 -1.90
CA ALA A 156 -6.37 3.40 -1.27
C ALA A 156 -7.88 3.53 -1.14
N ASP A 157 -8.36 3.80 0.07
CA ASP A 157 -9.74 4.28 0.25
C ASP A 157 -9.88 5.73 -0.24
N HIS A 158 -11.13 6.15 -0.51
CA HIS A 158 -11.45 7.48 -1.05
C HIS A 158 -10.88 8.65 -0.23
N SER A 159 -10.64 8.48 1.06
CA SER A 159 -10.13 9.55 1.94
C SER A 159 -8.66 9.94 1.65
N LYS A 160 -7.96 9.13 0.83
CA LYS A 160 -6.56 9.37 0.45
C LYS A 160 -6.42 10.27 -0.78
N PHE A 161 -7.49 10.45 -1.54
CA PHE A 161 -7.47 11.32 -2.71
C PHE A 161 -7.40 12.80 -2.35
N GLY A 162 -6.61 13.56 -3.11
CA GLY A 162 -6.38 14.98 -2.86
C GLY A 162 -5.49 15.28 -1.63
N VAL A 163 -5.05 14.24 -0.91
CA VAL A 163 -4.12 14.37 0.21
C VAL A 163 -2.69 14.36 -0.31
N THR A 164 -1.86 15.28 0.18
CA THR A 164 -0.42 15.31 -0.07
C THR A 164 0.31 15.24 1.26
N ALA A 165 1.04 14.16 1.48
CA ALA A 165 1.95 14.00 2.61
C ALA A 165 3.36 14.52 2.27
N MET A 166 4.31 14.43 3.20
CA MET A 166 5.60 15.10 3.11
C MET A 166 6.52 14.51 2.03
N ASN A 167 6.54 13.19 1.89
CA ASN A 167 7.49 12.48 1.02
C ASN A 167 6.78 11.87 -0.18
N GLN A 168 7.30 12.07 -1.38
CA GLN A 168 6.83 11.35 -2.57
C GLN A 168 7.41 9.93 -2.58
N VAL A 169 6.54 8.94 -2.76
CA VAL A 169 6.93 7.52 -2.93
C VAL A 169 7.20 7.24 -4.41
N CYS A 170 6.21 7.48 -5.26
CA CYS A 170 6.31 7.31 -6.72
C CYS A 170 5.41 8.31 -7.43
N SER A 171 5.73 8.59 -8.69
CA SER A 171 4.88 9.43 -9.54
C SER A 171 3.61 8.68 -9.96
N LEU A 172 2.63 9.41 -10.51
CA LEU A 172 1.38 8.81 -10.97
C LEU A 172 1.61 7.80 -12.11
N GLU A 173 2.56 8.10 -13.00
CA GLU A 173 2.90 7.31 -14.18
C GLU A 173 3.55 5.97 -13.82
N GLN A 174 4.10 5.84 -12.61
CA GLN A 174 4.67 4.59 -12.11
C GLN A 174 3.61 3.63 -11.54
N ILE A 175 2.34 4.05 -11.46
CA ILE A 175 1.26 3.25 -10.90
C ILE A 175 0.49 2.57 -12.03
N ASP A 176 0.59 1.25 -12.13
CA ASP A 176 -0.13 0.45 -13.14
C ASP A 176 -1.62 0.29 -12.80
N ALA A 177 -1.92 0.12 -11.52
CA ALA A 177 -3.28 -0.11 -11.07
C ALA A 177 -3.58 0.54 -9.72
N LEU A 178 -4.84 0.92 -9.54
CA LEU A 178 -5.42 1.39 -8.29
C LEU A 178 -6.62 0.52 -7.93
N VAL A 179 -6.66 0.01 -6.71
CA VAL A 179 -7.86 -0.59 -6.12
C VAL A 179 -8.42 0.40 -5.10
N THR A 180 -9.68 0.77 -5.25
CA THR A 180 -10.34 1.76 -4.38
C THR A 180 -11.81 1.41 -4.18
N ASP A 181 -12.45 2.07 -3.22
CA ASP A 181 -13.87 1.91 -2.94
C ASP A 181 -14.76 2.77 -3.85
N ARG A 182 -16.08 2.51 -3.81
CA ARG A 182 -17.06 3.16 -4.68
C ARG A 182 -17.39 4.61 -4.30
N GLN A 183 -16.91 5.10 -3.15
CA GLN A 183 -17.10 6.49 -2.71
C GLN A 183 -16.03 7.41 -3.34
N ALA A 184 -15.03 6.86 -4.02
CA ALA A 184 -14.02 7.64 -4.73
C ALA A 184 -14.64 8.53 -5.81
N ASP A 185 -14.14 9.76 -5.95
CA ASP A 185 -14.64 10.74 -6.92
C ASP A 185 -14.56 10.19 -8.35
N LYS A 186 -15.71 10.07 -9.00
CA LYS A 186 -15.84 9.52 -10.37
C LYS A 186 -15.07 10.34 -11.39
N ASN A 187 -14.97 11.66 -11.21
CA ASN A 187 -14.24 12.54 -12.14
C ASN A 187 -12.73 12.27 -12.01
N LEU A 188 -12.22 12.12 -10.79
CA LEU A 188 -10.83 11.75 -10.57
C LEU A 188 -10.52 10.37 -11.17
N ILE A 189 -11.38 9.38 -10.92
CA ILE A 189 -11.24 8.04 -11.52
C ILE A 189 -11.21 8.12 -13.04
N GLY A 190 -12.09 8.91 -13.64
CA GLY A 190 -12.10 9.13 -15.10
C GLY A 190 -10.77 9.69 -15.61
N ARG A 191 -10.20 10.69 -14.92
CA ARG A 191 -8.90 11.26 -15.30
C ARG A 191 -7.74 10.28 -15.13
N LEU A 192 -7.73 9.47 -14.05
CA LEU A 192 -6.73 8.44 -13.85
C LEU A 192 -6.76 7.38 -14.96
N LYS A 193 -7.96 6.93 -15.33
CA LYS A 193 -8.15 5.98 -16.44
C LYS A 193 -7.71 6.58 -17.79
N ALA A 194 -7.99 7.85 -18.03
CA ALA A 194 -7.57 8.55 -19.24
C ALA A 194 -6.04 8.65 -19.37
N LYS A 195 -5.32 8.59 -18.25
CA LYS A 195 -3.84 8.51 -18.20
C LYS A 195 -3.28 7.07 -18.29
N GLY A 196 -4.13 6.08 -18.57
CA GLY A 196 -3.73 4.69 -18.74
C GLY A 196 -3.74 3.84 -17.47
N MET A 197 -4.05 4.39 -16.30
CA MET A 197 -4.11 3.64 -15.06
C MET A 197 -5.32 2.69 -15.01
N LYS A 198 -5.12 1.43 -14.66
CA LYS A 198 -6.23 0.51 -14.41
C LYS A 198 -6.86 0.81 -13.05
N VAL A 199 -8.16 1.07 -12.98
CA VAL A 199 -8.85 1.33 -11.71
C VAL A 199 -9.91 0.26 -11.46
N TYR A 200 -9.76 -0.43 -10.35
CA TYR A 200 -10.66 -1.48 -9.86
C TYR A 200 -11.46 -0.93 -8.67
N LEU A 201 -12.78 -1.03 -8.78
CA LEU A 201 -13.70 -0.64 -7.70
C LEU A 201 -14.06 -1.88 -6.86
N ALA A 202 -14.00 -1.70 -5.56
CA ALA A 202 -14.39 -2.69 -4.56
C ALA A 202 -15.84 -2.46 -4.07
#